data_765b0fd3f5266dfd3b2f65b55b621e10
#
_entry.id   765b0fd3f5266dfd3b2f65b55b621e10
#
_cell.length_a   1.000
_cell.length_b   1.000
_cell.length_c   1.000
_cell.angle_alpha   90.00
_cell.angle_beta   90.00
_cell.angle_gamma   90.00
#
_symmetry.space_group_name_H-M   'P 1'
#
loop_
_entity.id
_entity.type
_entity.pdbx_description
1 polymer ?
#
loop_
_entity_poly.entity_id
_entity_poly.type
_entity_poly.pdbx_seq_one_letter_code
_entity_poly.pdbx_strand_id
1 'polypeptide(L)'
;TCPGCGIPVNINLLLKGIEGNVVFLFQTGCGMVTTTAYPKTAFRIPYIHNLFQNGAATLSGLVEVFEERQKRGEYPKGEITFIMASGDGGMDIGMGSALGTALRGHHLLMFEYDNGGYMNTGYQLSYSTPMGAKSSTSHLGKTQFGKTFFHKDMPEIMAATHLPYVATVAESNPNDFIKKAAKAAAYAREFGTAYVKALSACPLNWNDRPDTERKVIAAAVDCCYFPLYEIERGITSLSYDPQKAHKKIPITEWFSMMGRTKHLATEEYKPVADQIQAEVDRRYERLLARAADPMLQLLSPSFY
;
A
#
# COMPACT_ATOMS: atom_id res chain seq x y z
N THR A 1 18.78 -5.49 -3.00
CA THR A 1 17.76 -5.58 -1.95
C THR A 1 18.38 -5.86 -0.60
N CYS A 2 17.77 -5.34 0.47
CA CYS A 2 18.14 -5.72 1.83
C CYS A 2 17.64 -7.14 2.12
N PRO A 3 18.32 -7.94 2.99
CA PRO A 3 17.77 -9.20 3.48
C PRO A 3 16.41 -8.99 4.15
N GLY A 4 15.40 -9.80 3.83
CA GLY A 4 14.05 -9.69 4.37
C GLY A 4 13.24 -8.47 3.86
N CYS A 5 13.65 -7.85 2.77
CA CYS A 5 12.89 -6.74 2.17
C CYS A 5 11.60 -7.25 1.51
N GLY A 6 10.44 -6.76 1.96
CA GLY A 6 9.13 -7.16 1.43
C GLY A 6 8.83 -6.67 0.00
N ILE A 7 9.54 -5.64 -0.49
CA ILE A 7 9.22 -5.05 -1.80
C ILE A 7 9.30 -6.05 -2.96
N PRO A 8 10.38 -6.86 -3.12
CA PRO A 8 10.44 -7.84 -4.20
C PRO A 8 9.36 -8.92 -4.09
N VAL A 9 9.00 -9.33 -2.88
CA VAL A 9 7.93 -10.29 -2.64
C VAL A 9 6.59 -9.72 -3.09
N ASN A 10 6.29 -8.50 -2.68
CA ASN A 10 5.06 -7.79 -3.05
C ASN A 10 4.94 -7.59 -4.56
N ILE A 11 6.03 -7.19 -5.24
CA ILE A 11 6.03 -7.05 -6.72
C ILE A 11 5.83 -8.41 -7.39
N ASN A 12 6.45 -9.47 -6.90
CA ASN A 12 6.26 -10.82 -7.44
C ASN A 12 4.82 -11.32 -7.26
N LEU A 13 4.20 -11.07 -6.10
CA LEU A 13 2.80 -11.43 -5.86
C LEU A 13 1.85 -10.63 -6.74
N LEU A 14 2.12 -9.33 -6.93
CA LEU A 14 1.37 -8.47 -7.84
C LEU A 14 1.42 -9.03 -9.27
N LEU A 15 2.62 -9.30 -9.79
CA LEU A 15 2.81 -9.81 -11.14
C LEU A 15 2.22 -11.20 -11.37
N LYS A 16 2.19 -12.05 -10.33
CA LYS A 16 1.52 -13.36 -10.42
C LYS A 16 0.01 -13.27 -10.63
N GLY A 17 -0.61 -12.18 -10.19
CA GLY A 17 -2.04 -11.94 -10.41
C GLY A 17 -2.37 -11.30 -11.75
N ILE A 18 -1.38 -10.79 -12.49
CA ILE A 18 -1.61 -10.00 -13.70
C ILE A 18 -1.22 -10.80 -14.94
N GLU A 19 -2.20 -11.06 -15.79
CA GLU A 19 -1.97 -11.67 -17.10
C GLU A 19 -1.71 -10.59 -18.17
N GLY A 20 -1.00 -10.97 -19.24
CA GLY A 20 -0.69 -10.10 -20.37
C GLY A 20 0.55 -9.21 -20.15
N ASN A 21 0.63 -8.15 -20.94
CA ASN A 21 1.76 -7.24 -20.90
C ASN A 21 1.62 -6.21 -19.75
N VAL A 22 2.76 -5.90 -19.14
CA VAL A 22 2.83 -4.93 -18.05
C VAL A 22 3.86 -3.85 -18.38
N VAL A 23 3.52 -2.61 -18.11
CA VAL A 23 4.45 -1.47 -18.16
C VAL A 23 4.51 -0.85 -16.77
N PHE A 24 5.70 -0.81 -16.18
CA PHE A 24 5.91 -0.18 -14.88
C PHE A 24 6.45 1.23 -15.00
N LEU A 25 5.87 2.15 -14.24
CA LEU A 25 6.50 3.39 -13.84
C LEU A 25 6.78 3.33 -12.34
N PHE A 26 8.05 3.36 -11.96
CA PHE A 26 8.44 3.49 -10.57
C PHE A 26 8.73 4.94 -10.20
N GLN A 27 8.10 5.40 -9.12
CA GLN A 27 8.54 6.61 -8.45
C GLN A 27 9.84 6.36 -7.68
N THR A 28 10.65 7.38 -7.50
CA THR A 28 11.87 7.32 -6.71
C THR A 28 11.60 6.70 -5.34
N GLY A 29 12.46 5.81 -4.88
CA GLY A 29 12.37 5.14 -3.59
C GLY A 29 13.01 3.76 -3.60
N CYS A 30 12.83 2.99 -2.52
CA CYS A 30 13.39 1.66 -2.40
C CYS A 30 12.97 0.72 -3.54
N GLY A 31 11.70 0.78 -3.98
CA GLY A 31 11.22 -0.06 -5.08
C GLY A 31 12.00 0.18 -6.37
N MET A 32 12.23 1.44 -6.71
CA MET A 32 13.06 1.81 -7.86
C MET A 32 14.49 1.27 -7.70
N VAL A 33 15.15 1.56 -6.57
CA VAL A 33 16.54 1.14 -6.33
C VAL A 33 16.72 -0.38 -6.40
N THR A 34 15.73 -1.14 -5.92
CA THR A 34 15.80 -2.61 -5.89
C THR A 34 15.51 -3.26 -7.24
N THR A 35 14.87 -2.56 -8.17
CA THR A 35 14.36 -3.13 -9.42
C THR A 35 15.09 -2.66 -10.67
N THR A 36 15.79 -1.52 -10.64
CA THR A 36 16.37 -0.87 -11.84
C THR A 36 17.82 -1.21 -12.14
N ALA A 37 18.51 -2.00 -11.35
CA ALA A 37 19.96 -2.28 -11.53
C ALA A 37 20.25 -3.06 -12.83
N TYR A 38 20.08 -2.41 -13.99
CA TYR A 38 20.40 -3.01 -15.29
C TYR A 38 21.93 -3.22 -15.43
N PRO A 39 22.37 -4.39 -15.95
CA PRO A 39 21.58 -5.52 -16.47
C PRO A 39 21.20 -6.58 -15.40
N LYS A 40 21.38 -6.29 -14.12
CA LYS A 40 21.24 -7.24 -13.00
C LYS A 40 19.81 -7.36 -12.45
N THR A 41 18.85 -6.61 -13.01
CA THR A 41 17.46 -6.71 -12.59
C THR A 41 16.85 -8.06 -13.00
N ALA A 42 16.07 -8.67 -12.11
CA ALA A 42 15.29 -9.87 -12.41
C ALA A 42 13.97 -9.56 -13.15
N PHE A 43 13.55 -8.32 -13.19
CA PHE A 43 12.29 -7.91 -13.80
C PHE A 43 12.50 -7.61 -15.30
N ARG A 44 11.87 -8.44 -16.16
CA ARG A 44 11.93 -8.31 -17.63
C ARG A 44 10.67 -7.66 -18.17
N ILE A 45 10.42 -6.42 -17.74
CA ILE A 45 9.24 -5.63 -18.10
C ILE A 45 9.69 -4.24 -18.55
N PRO A 46 8.95 -3.57 -19.45
CA PRO A 46 9.16 -2.16 -19.76
C PRO A 46 9.12 -1.32 -18.49
N TYR A 47 10.10 -0.45 -18.35
CA TYR A 47 10.37 0.26 -17.10
C TYR A 47 10.59 1.75 -17.36
N ILE A 48 9.90 2.58 -16.59
CA ILE A 48 10.02 4.03 -16.57
C ILE A 48 10.31 4.46 -15.15
N HIS A 49 11.22 5.40 -14.96
CA HIS A 49 11.48 6.03 -13.67
C HIS A 49 11.04 7.48 -13.69
N ASN A 50 10.40 7.92 -12.61
CA ASN A 50 10.05 9.32 -12.40
C ASN A 50 10.23 9.72 -10.93
N LEU A 51 10.25 11.03 -10.67
CA LEU A 51 10.40 11.59 -9.33
C LEU A 51 9.16 11.32 -8.46
N PHE A 52 9.27 11.57 -7.14
CA PHE A 52 8.23 11.30 -6.15
C PHE A 52 6.87 11.93 -6.46
N GLN A 53 6.86 13.19 -6.96
CA GLN A 53 5.64 13.98 -7.01
C GLN A 53 4.78 13.76 -8.25
N ASN A 54 5.33 13.24 -9.34
CA ASN A 54 4.66 13.30 -10.64
C ASN A 54 4.50 11.95 -11.37
N GLY A 55 4.81 10.82 -10.72
CA GLY A 55 4.69 9.51 -11.35
C GLY A 55 3.30 9.20 -11.88
N ALA A 56 2.26 9.48 -11.09
CA ALA A 56 0.88 9.25 -11.50
C ALA A 56 0.49 10.09 -12.73
N ALA A 57 0.81 11.39 -12.74
CA ALA A 57 0.53 12.26 -13.88
C ALA A 57 1.32 11.87 -15.14
N THR A 58 2.58 11.46 -14.97
CA THR A 58 3.40 11.00 -16.10
C THR A 58 2.83 9.71 -16.73
N LEU A 59 2.49 8.72 -15.90
CA LEU A 59 1.89 7.49 -16.39
C LEU A 59 0.53 7.74 -17.04
N SER A 60 -0.27 8.63 -16.45
CA SER A 60 -1.53 9.11 -16.99
C SER A 60 -1.37 9.64 -18.44
N GLY A 61 -0.37 10.50 -18.67
CA GLY A 61 -0.08 10.99 -20.03
C GLY A 61 0.39 9.89 -21.00
N LEU A 62 1.15 8.92 -20.52
CA LEU A 62 1.57 7.76 -21.33
C LEU A 62 0.39 6.88 -21.74
N VAL A 63 -0.54 6.63 -20.82
CA VAL A 63 -1.78 5.88 -21.09
C VAL A 63 -2.58 6.58 -22.18
N GLU A 64 -2.83 7.89 -22.05
CA GLU A 64 -3.55 8.68 -23.05
C GLU A 64 -2.93 8.60 -24.45
N VAL A 65 -1.60 8.78 -24.53
CA VAL A 65 -0.89 8.69 -25.81
C VAL A 65 -0.98 7.28 -26.39
N PHE A 66 -0.89 6.25 -25.56
CA PHE A 66 -0.97 4.87 -26.00
C PHE A 66 -2.38 4.55 -26.54
N GLU A 67 -3.42 4.90 -25.83
CA GLU A 67 -4.83 4.66 -26.24
C GLU A 67 -5.16 5.42 -27.52
N GLU A 68 -4.73 6.66 -27.64
CA GLU A 68 -4.96 7.45 -28.85
C GLU A 68 -4.27 6.83 -30.09
N ARG A 69 -3.05 6.32 -29.93
CA ARG A 69 -2.34 5.62 -31.00
C ARG A 69 -2.96 4.28 -31.35
N GLN A 70 -3.52 3.57 -30.36
CA GLN A 70 -4.30 2.35 -30.63
C GLN A 70 -5.57 2.66 -31.45
N LYS A 71 -6.29 3.74 -31.13
CA LYS A 71 -7.46 4.19 -31.88
C LYS A 71 -7.10 4.50 -33.35
N ARG A 72 -5.92 5.03 -33.59
CA ARG A 72 -5.38 5.31 -34.95
C ARG A 72 -4.82 4.08 -35.66
N GLY A 73 -4.78 2.92 -35.00
CA GLY A 73 -4.19 1.70 -35.57
C GLY A 73 -2.67 1.69 -35.66
N GLU A 74 -1.97 2.60 -34.95
CA GLU A 74 -0.52 2.69 -34.94
C GLU A 74 0.15 1.62 -34.04
N TYR A 75 -0.61 1.07 -33.09
CA TYR A 75 -0.16 -0.02 -32.20
C TYR A 75 -1.06 -1.24 -32.35
N PRO A 76 -0.51 -2.45 -32.18
CA PRO A 76 -1.30 -3.66 -32.16
C PRO A 76 -2.32 -3.62 -31.03
N LYS A 77 -3.48 -4.16 -31.28
CA LYS A 77 -4.48 -4.40 -30.23
C LYS A 77 -3.91 -5.43 -29.25
N GLY A 78 -3.89 -5.11 -28.00
CA GLY A 78 -3.42 -6.01 -26.95
C GLY A 78 -3.68 -5.39 -25.57
N GLU A 79 -3.84 -6.25 -24.59
CA GLU A 79 -4.03 -5.81 -23.21
C GLU A 79 -2.67 -5.44 -22.60
N ILE A 80 -2.57 -4.21 -22.12
CA ILE A 80 -1.44 -3.73 -21.35
C ILE A 80 -1.95 -3.22 -20.01
N THR A 81 -1.34 -3.66 -18.94
CA THR A 81 -1.57 -3.09 -17.61
C THR A 81 -0.48 -2.07 -17.31
N PHE A 82 -0.85 -0.81 -17.23
CA PHE A 82 0.05 0.26 -16.82
C PHE A 82 0.04 0.36 -15.30
N ILE A 83 1.21 0.27 -14.67
CA ILE A 83 1.34 0.25 -13.21
C ILE A 83 2.27 1.37 -12.76
N MET A 84 1.76 2.28 -11.94
CA MET A 84 2.59 3.19 -11.15
C MET A 84 2.91 2.52 -9.82
N ALA A 85 4.16 2.19 -9.57
CA ALA A 85 4.62 1.67 -8.29
C ALA A 85 5.28 2.77 -7.46
N SER A 86 4.81 2.95 -6.23
CA SER A 86 5.29 3.98 -5.31
C SER A 86 5.46 3.43 -3.89
N GLY A 87 6.39 3.99 -3.13
CA GLY A 87 6.40 3.84 -1.67
C GLY A 87 5.40 4.78 -1.01
N ASP A 88 5.11 4.54 0.26
CA ASP A 88 4.26 5.39 1.08
C ASP A 88 4.71 6.85 1.13
N GLY A 89 6.04 7.10 1.17
CA GLY A 89 6.60 8.44 1.07
C GLY A 89 6.42 9.09 -0.31
N GLY A 90 6.49 8.30 -1.38
CA GLY A 90 6.18 8.78 -2.72
C GLY A 90 4.71 9.16 -2.88
N MET A 91 3.80 8.40 -2.25
CA MET A 91 2.38 8.76 -2.19
C MET A 91 2.11 9.99 -1.32
N ASP A 92 2.91 10.25 -0.28
CA ASP A 92 2.82 11.50 0.49
C ASP A 92 3.15 12.72 -0.38
N ILE A 93 4.30 12.69 -1.05
CA ILE A 93 4.80 13.80 -1.87
C ILE A 93 3.96 13.97 -3.14
N GLY A 94 3.57 12.87 -3.76
CA GLY A 94 2.82 12.81 -5.01
C GLY A 94 1.30 12.76 -4.86
N MET A 95 0.75 13.00 -3.66
CA MET A 95 -0.68 12.83 -3.38
C MET A 95 -1.57 13.63 -4.32
N GLY A 96 -1.29 14.90 -4.55
CA GLY A 96 -2.07 15.73 -5.47
C GLY A 96 -2.07 15.20 -6.90
N SER A 97 -0.92 14.67 -7.37
CA SER A 97 -0.79 14.03 -8.68
C SER A 97 -1.60 12.72 -8.76
N ALA A 98 -1.56 11.90 -7.68
CA ALA A 98 -2.31 10.65 -7.60
C ALA A 98 -3.82 10.90 -7.59
N LEU A 99 -4.30 11.82 -6.74
CA LEU A 99 -5.72 12.18 -6.67
C LEU A 99 -6.22 12.76 -8.00
N GLY A 100 -5.45 13.67 -8.64
CA GLY A 100 -5.80 14.22 -9.93
C GLY A 100 -5.88 13.17 -11.04
N THR A 101 -5.01 12.15 -11.01
CA THR A 101 -5.04 11.02 -11.95
C THR A 101 -6.24 10.12 -11.68
N ALA A 102 -6.52 9.82 -10.43
CA ALA A 102 -7.70 9.04 -10.02
C ALA A 102 -9.00 9.69 -10.52
N LEU A 103 -9.16 11.00 -10.28
CA LEU A 103 -10.33 11.76 -10.69
C LEU A 103 -10.51 11.87 -12.22
N ARG A 104 -9.43 11.76 -13.00
CA ARG A 104 -9.51 11.69 -14.47
C ARG A 104 -9.91 10.32 -15.01
N GLY A 105 -9.84 9.27 -14.17
CA GLY A 105 -10.25 7.93 -14.53
C GLY A 105 -9.38 7.23 -15.58
N HIS A 106 -8.08 7.59 -15.70
CA HIS A 106 -7.17 6.95 -16.65
C HIS A 106 -6.96 5.46 -16.35
N HIS A 107 -6.77 4.65 -17.38
CA HIS A 107 -6.64 3.19 -17.28
C HIS A 107 -5.25 2.78 -16.77
N LEU A 108 -5.06 2.87 -15.46
CA LEU A 108 -3.81 2.48 -14.80
C LEU A 108 -4.04 1.95 -13.39
N LEU A 109 -3.10 1.12 -12.92
CA LEU A 109 -3.06 0.62 -11.55
C LEU A 109 -2.03 1.42 -10.75
N MET A 110 -2.43 2.02 -9.63
CA MET A 110 -1.53 2.57 -8.63
C MET A 110 -1.25 1.50 -7.58
N PHE A 111 0.00 1.10 -7.46
CA PHE A 111 0.47 0.13 -6.48
C PHE A 111 1.38 0.82 -5.45
N GLU A 112 0.93 0.90 -4.20
CA GLU A 112 1.70 1.41 -3.06
C GLU A 112 2.30 0.26 -2.26
N TYR A 113 3.65 0.21 -2.14
CA TYR A 113 4.32 -0.62 -1.14
C TYR A 113 4.61 0.23 0.10
N ASP A 114 3.83 0.00 1.16
CA ASP A 114 3.94 0.76 2.41
C ASP A 114 4.91 0.07 3.36
N ASN A 115 6.09 0.63 3.52
CA ASN A 115 7.08 0.19 4.50
C ASN A 115 7.18 1.14 5.72
N GLY A 116 6.31 2.13 5.79
CA GLY A 116 6.15 3.04 6.92
C GLY A 116 7.31 4.00 7.10
N GLY A 117 7.81 4.62 6.01
CA GLY A 117 8.84 5.66 6.06
C GLY A 117 9.55 5.92 4.75
N TYR A 118 10.35 7.00 4.71
CA TYR A 118 11.30 7.28 3.64
C TYR A 118 12.58 6.48 3.90
N MET A 119 12.57 5.19 3.53
CA MET A 119 13.62 4.26 3.96
C MET A 119 14.94 4.47 3.24
N ASN A 120 14.90 4.70 1.93
CA ASN A 120 16.10 4.82 1.11
C ASN A 120 16.92 6.08 1.41
N THR A 121 16.29 7.15 1.87
CA THR A 121 16.93 8.43 2.16
C THR A 121 17.49 8.55 3.58
N GLY A 122 17.29 7.54 4.42
CA GLY A 122 17.82 7.50 5.79
C GLY A 122 16.73 7.40 6.86
N TYR A 123 15.65 6.68 6.60
CA TYR A 123 14.64 6.28 7.59
C TYR A 123 13.85 7.45 8.19
N GLN A 124 13.57 8.49 7.43
CA GLN A 124 12.69 9.58 7.87
C GLN A 124 11.26 9.07 8.03
N LEU A 125 10.50 9.69 8.93
CA LEU A 125 9.08 9.40 9.07
C LEU A 125 8.31 9.78 7.80
N SER A 126 7.30 8.99 7.46
CA SER A 126 6.25 9.33 6.50
C SER A 126 4.92 9.48 7.22
N TYR A 127 3.88 9.88 6.50
CA TYR A 127 2.53 9.85 7.07
C TYR A 127 2.00 8.42 7.29
N SER A 128 2.62 7.40 6.71
CA SER A 128 2.30 5.98 6.99
C SER A 128 3.04 5.40 8.19
N THR A 129 4.10 6.04 8.69
CA THR A 129 4.83 5.58 9.88
C THR A 129 3.86 5.40 11.06
N PRO A 130 3.88 4.28 11.79
CA PRO A 130 3.01 4.09 12.95
C PRO A 130 3.23 5.18 14.01
N MET A 131 2.16 5.61 14.69
CA MET A 131 2.26 6.46 15.86
C MET A 131 3.15 5.76 16.91
N GLY A 132 4.02 6.51 17.55
CA GLY A 132 5.00 6.00 18.52
C GLY A 132 6.25 5.38 17.89
N ALA A 133 6.31 5.12 16.59
CA ALA A 133 7.50 4.54 15.98
C ALA A 133 8.67 5.52 15.94
N LYS A 134 9.85 5.00 16.27
CA LYS A 134 11.14 5.72 16.14
C LYS A 134 11.56 5.77 14.68
N SER A 135 12.04 6.92 14.23
CA SER A 135 12.70 7.13 12.95
C SER A 135 13.84 8.16 13.08
N SER A 136 14.55 8.45 11.99
CA SER A 136 15.60 9.49 12.01
C SER A 136 15.04 10.91 12.22
N THR A 137 13.75 11.13 12.00
CA THR A 137 13.07 12.42 12.21
C THR A 137 11.95 12.35 13.26
N SER A 138 11.80 11.22 13.95
CA SER A 138 10.91 11.06 15.12
C SER A 138 11.65 10.28 16.21
N HIS A 139 12.36 11.01 17.05
CA HIS A 139 13.23 10.41 18.06
C HIS A 139 12.45 9.91 19.28
N LEU A 140 13.00 8.90 19.94
CA LEU A 140 12.58 8.47 21.27
C LEU A 140 13.46 9.19 22.31
N GLY A 141 12.84 9.84 23.28
CA GLY A 141 13.53 10.56 24.34
C GLY A 141 12.58 10.95 25.46
N LYS A 142 13.08 11.71 26.46
CA LYS A 142 12.32 12.10 27.65
C LYS A 142 11.05 12.90 27.36
N THR A 143 11.00 13.63 26.25
CA THR A 143 9.89 14.52 25.88
C THR A 143 9.13 14.08 24.64
N GLN A 144 9.55 13.01 24.00
CA GLN A 144 8.96 12.52 22.76
C GLN A 144 9.04 10.99 22.71
N PHE A 145 7.93 10.35 22.39
CA PHE A 145 7.79 8.89 22.32
C PHE A 145 7.86 8.31 20.89
N GLY A 146 8.51 9.01 19.97
CA GLY A 146 8.53 8.70 18.56
C GLY A 146 7.56 9.59 17.78
N LYS A 147 6.94 9.10 16.71
CA LYS A 147 5.94 9.86 15.94
C LYS A 147 4.69 10.14 16.78
N THR A 148 4.21 11.39 16.79
CA THR A 148 3.17 11.87 17.71
C THR A 148 1.75 11.87 17.13
N PHE A 149 1.56 11.46 15.90
CA PHE A 149 0.26 11.46 15.21
C PHE A 149 0.01 10.13 14.48
N PHE A 150 -1.27 9.81 14.23
CA PHE A 150 -1.67 8.60 13.53
C PHE A 150 -1.25 8.61 12.06
N HIS A 151 -1.18 7.42 11.49
CA HIS A 151 -0.89 7.26 10.06
C HIS A 151 -2.08 7.70 9.18
N LYS A 152 -1.76 8.13 7.95
CA LYS A 152 -2.76 8.39 6.92
C LYS A 152 -3.49 7.11 6.53
N ASP A 153 -4.73 7.23 6.14
CA ASP A 153 -5.53 6.15 5.58
C ASP A 153 -5.64 6.31 4.06
N MET A 154 -4.55 5.94 3.36
CA MET A 154 -4.47 6.16 1.92
C MET A 154 -5.52 5.38 1.12
N PRO A 155 -5.89 4.14 1.45
CA PRO A 155 -7.00 3.46 0.79
C PRO A 155 -8.33 4.22 0.88
N GLU A 156 -8.64 4.81 2.04
CA GLU A 156 -9.85 5.62 2.23
C GLU A 156 -9.80 6.94 1.44
N ILE A 157 -8.63 7.59 1.40
CA ILE A 157 -8.41 8.80 0.61
C ILE A 157 -8.62 8.50 -0.87
N MET A 158 -8.08 7.39 -1.37
CA MET A 158 -8.24 6.97 -2.75
C MET A 158 -9.69 6.54 -3.04
N ALA A 159 -10.35 5.85 -2.12
CA ALA A 159 -11.75 5.47 -2.26
C ALA A 159 -12.68 6.69 -2.36
N ALA A 160 -12.37 7.78 -1.64
CA ALA A 160 -13.13 9.03 -1.71
C ALA A 160 -13.08 9.72 -3.09
N THR A 161 -12.19 9.31 -3.99
CA THR A 161 -12.18 9.76 -5.40
C THR A 161 -13.06 8.89 -6.30
N HIS A 162 -13.86 7.99 -5.73
CA HIS A 162 -14.77 7.09 -6.45
C HIS A 162 -14.07 6.15 -7.43
N LEU A 163 -12.85 5.67 -7.08
CA LEU A 163 -12.17 4.66 -7.88
C LEU A 163 -13.03 3.39 -8.00
N PRO A 164 -13.05 2.74 -9.17
CA PRO A 164 -13.80 1.51 -9.37
C PRO A 164 -13.28 0.34 -8.51
N TYR A 165 -12.00 0.38 -8.12
CA TYR A 165 -11.41 -0.64 -7.25
C TYR A 165 -10.29 -0.11 -6.37
N VAL A 166 -10.39 -0.40 -5.07
CA VAL A 166 -9.37 -0.12 -4.05
C VAL A 166 -9.18 -1.37 -3.19
N ALA A 167 -7.95 -1.75 -2.89
CA ALA A 167 -7.68 -2.91 -2.03
C ALA A 167 -6.44 -2.73 -1.16
N THR A 168 -6.45 -3.42 -0.01
CA THR A 168 -5.29 -3.66 0.84
C THR A 168 -4.86 -5.12 0.74
N VAL A 169 -3.56 -5.36 0.68
CA VAL A 169 -2.96 -6.68 0.51
C VAL A 169 -1.74 -6.87 1.39
N ALA A 170 -1.45 -8.11 1.79
CA ALA A 170 -0.28 -8.45 2.58
C ALA A 170 0.33 -9.78 2.12
N GLU A 171 1.66 -9.88 2.13
CA GLU A 171 2.36 -11.10 1.75
C GLU A 171 2.11 -12.28 2.69
N SER A 172 1.63 -12.03 3.91
CA SER A 172 1.15 -13.06 4.83
C SER A 172 -0.04 -13.86 4.28
N ASN A 173 -0.81 -13.23 3.36
CA ASN A 173 -2.01 -13.77 2.73
C ASN A 173 -1.86 -13.81 1.19
N PRO A 174 -0.92 -14.62 0.65
CA PRO A 174 -0.51 -14.52 -0.76
C PRO A 174 -1.63 -14.85 -1.76
N ASN A 175 -2.55 -15.76 -1.44
CA ASN A 175 -3.67 -16.08 -2.31
C ASN A 175 -4.68 -14.93 -2.41
N ASP A 176 -4.95 -14.21 -1.31
CA ASP A 176 -5.76 -13.00 -1.30
C ASP A 176 -5.08 -11.88 -2.11
N PHE A 177 -3.78 -11.71 -1.91
CA PHE A 177 -2.98 -10.74 -2.66
C PHE A 177 -3.09 -10.96 -4.17
N ILE A 178 -2.83 -12.19 -4.64
CA ILE A 178 -2.86 -12.53 -6.07
C ILE A 178 -4.25 -12.30 -6.67
N LYS A 179 -5.32 -12.69 -5.96
CA LYS A 179 -6.71 -12.47 -6.41
C LYS A 179 -7.05 -10.99 -6.55
N LYS A 180 -6.66 -10.17 -5.56
CA LYS A 180 -6.87 -8.72 -5.58
C LYS A 180 -6.03 -8.04 -6.65
N ALA A 181 -4.80 -8.51 -6.88
CA ALA A 181 -3.95 -8.02 -7.96
C ALA A 181 -4.59 -8.27 -9.34
N ALA A 182 -5.16 -9.47 -9.57
CA ALA A 182 -5.89 -9.81 -10.79
C ALA A 182 -7.10 -8.89 -11.00
N LYS A 183 -7.93 -8.70 -9.95
CA LYS A 183 -9.07 -7.78 -9.99
C LYS A 183 -8.62 -6.35 -10.30
N ALA A 184 -7.61 -5.84 -9.58
CA ALA A 184 -7.12 -4.49 -9.78
C ALA A 184 -6.64 -4.24 -11.21
N ALA A 185 -5.93 -5.21 -11.80
CA ALA A 185 -5.47 -5.13 -13.18
C ALA A 185 -6.66 -5.13 -14.18
N ALA A 186 -7.67 -5.96 -13.95
CA ALA A 186 -8.87 -5.98 -14.77
C ALA A 186 -9.62 -4.65 -14.69
N TYR A 187 -9.85 -4.13 -13.47
CA TYR A 187 -10.47 -2.83 -13.27
C TYR A 187 -9.69 -1.68 -13.90
N ALA A 188 -8.35 -1.71 -13.76
CA ALA A 188 -7.48 -0.70 -14.35
C ALA A 188 -7.54 -0.68 -15.88
N ARG A 189 -7.73 -1.83 -16.52
CA ARG A 189 -7.83 -1.93 -17.98
C ARG A 189 -9.21 -1.57 -18.53
N GLU A 190 -10.26 -1.85 -17.77
CA GLU A 190 -11.63 -1.81 -18.27
C GLU A 190 -12.41 -0.58 -17.80
N PHE A 191 -12.20 -0.14 -16.54
CA PHE A 191 -13.05 0.85 -15.89
C PHE A 191 -12.34 2.13 -15.48
N GLY A 192 -11.04 2.17 -15.46
CA GLY A 192 -10.25 3.34 -15.04
C GLY A 192 -9.28 3.05 -13.93
N THR A 193 -8.79 4.10 -13.23
CA THR A 193 -7.74 3.95 -12.23
C THR A 193 -8.15 3.01 -11.09
N ALA A 194 -7.32 2.00 -10.81
CA ALA A 194 -7.43 1.15 -9.63
C ALA A 194 -6.28 1.45 -8.65
N TYR A 195 -6.48 1.13 -7.36
CA TYR A 195 -5.46 1.33 -6.32
C TYR A 195 -5.31 0.10 -5.44
N VAL A 196 -4.05 -0.30 -5.21
CA VAL A 196 -3.71 -1.40 -4.28
C VAL A 196 -2.59 -0.95 -3.35
N LYS A 197 -2.82 -1.10 -2.04
CA LYS A 197 -1.83 -0.87 -1.00
C LYS A 197 -1.34 -2.18 -0.41
N ALA A 198 -0.04 -2.42 -0.48
CA ALA A 198 0.63 -3.59 0.11
C ALA A 198 1.44 -3.18 1.33
N LEU A 199 1.24 -3.84 2.48
CA LEU A 199 2.16 -3.70 3.60
C LEU A 199 3.48 -4.41 3.25
N SER A 200 4.60 -3.71 3.44
CA SER A 200 5.92 -4.15 3.00
C SER A 200 6.93 -4.09 4.14
N ALA A 201 7.46 -5.21 4.57
CA ALA A 201 8.47 -5.23 5.62
C ALA A 201 9.75 -4.48 5.23
N CYS A 202 10.34 -3.79 6.20
CA CYS A 202 11.64 -3.14 6.08
C CYS A 202 12.52 -3.48 7.29
N PRO A 203 13.19 -4.63 7.34
CA PRO A 203 13.94 -5.07 8.51
C PRO A 203 14.97 -4.09 9.02
N LEU A 204 15.58 -3.28 8.15
CA LEU A 204 16.57 -2.29 8.56
C LEU A 204 15.99 -1.18 9.45
N ASN A 205 14.86 -0.57 9.07
CA ASN A 205 14.23 0.47 9.90
C ASN A 205 13.33 -0.11 10.98
N TRP A 206 12.57 -1.17 10.65
CA TRP A 206 11.73 -1.82 11.65
C TRP A 206 12.59 -2.46 12.75
N ASN A 207 13.87 -2.73 12.41
CA ASN A 207 14.85 -3.34 13.30
C ASN A 207 14.33 -4.67 13.86
N ASP A 208 13.91 -5.51 12.95
CA ASP A 208 13.49 -6.89 13.16
C ASP A 208 14.42 -7.85 12.40
N ARG A 209 14.29 -9.13 12.67
CA ARG A 209 15.11 -10.14 12.03
C ARG A 209 14.62 -10.37 10.59
N PRO A 210 15.53 -10.46 9.60
CA PRO A 210 15.17 -10.67 8.20
C PRO A 210 14.37 -11.95 7.92
N ASP A 211 14.48 -12.97 8.78
CA ASP A 211 13.77 -14.24 8.67
C ASP A 211 12.39 -14.24 9.35
N THR A 212 11.99 -13.12 9.98
CA THR A 212 10.70 -12.98 10.67
C THR A 212 9.69 -12.11 9.90
N GLU A 213 10.08 -11.55 8.77
CA GLU A 213 9.32 -10.62 7.93
C GLU A 213 7.84 -11.00 7.81
N ARG A 214 7.56 -12.22 7.33
CA ARG A 214 6.18 -12.71 7.14
C ARG A 214 5.39 -12.76 8.45
N LYS A 215 6.04 -13.06 9.58
CA LYS A 215 5.39 -13.10 10.90
C LYS A 215 5.02 -11.70 11.37
N VAL A 216 5.92 -10.74 11.16
CA VAL A 216 5.68 -9.33 11.51
C VAL A 216 4.54 -8.75 10.67
N ILE A 217 4.48 -9.07 9.38
CA ILE A 217 3.36 -8.67 8.52
C ILE A 217 2.05 -9.34 8.93
N ALA A 218 2.07 -10.64 9.25
CA ALA A 218 0.87 -11.33 9.74
C ALA A 218 0.35 -10.73 11.05
N ALA A 219 1.24 -10.39 11.98
CA ALA A 219 0.87 -9.75 13.24
C ALA A 219 0.24 -8.35 13.04
N ALA A 220 0.69 -7.58 12.04
CA ALA A 220 0.05 -6.30 11.69
C ALA A 220 -1.39 -6.48 11.19
N VAL A 221 -1.65 -7.57 10.47
CA VAL A 221 -3.00 -7.95 10.01
C VAL A 221 -3.84 -8.46 11.19
N ASP A 222 -3.28 -9.35 12.01
CA ASP A 222 -3.99 -9.98 13.11
C ASP A 222 -4.31 -9.00 14.27
N CYS A 223 -3.52 -7.93 14.47
CA CYS A 223 -3.85 -6.86 15.41
C CYS A 223 -4.79 -5.78 14.82
N CYS A 224 -5.31 -5.97 13.62
CA CYS A 224 -6.18 -5.03 12.90
C CYS A 224 -5.53 -3.67 12.56
N TYR A 225 -4.22 -3.51 12.70
CA TYR A 225 -3.52 -2.30 12.27
C TYR A 225 -3.54 -2.15 10.74
N PHE A 226 -3.44 -3.27 10.02
CA PHE A 226 -3.51 -3.32 8.57
C PHE A 226 -4.57 -4.33 8.12
N PRO A 227 -5.87 -3.95 8.16
CA PRO A 227 -6.95 -4.85 7.77
C PRO A 227 -6.90 -5.17 6.27
N LEU A 228 -7.28 -6.42 5.91
CA LEU A 228 -7.37 -6.88 4.53
C LEU A 228 -8.80 -6.75 4.02
N TYR A 229 -9.03 -5.79 3.13
CA TYR A 229 -10.33 -5.50 2.56
C TYR A 229 -10.22 -5.01 1.12
N GLU A 230 -11.33 -4.93 0.46
CA GLU A 230 -11.46 -4.30 -0.85
C GLU A 230 -12.71 -3.40 -0.89
N ILE A 231 -12.66 -2.38 -1.71
CA ILE A 231 -13.78 -1.53 -2.07
C ILE A 231 -13.95 -1.67 -3.59
N GLU A 232 -15.00 -2.37 -3.98
CA GLU A 232 -15.33 -2.67 -5.36
C GLU A 232 -16.60 -1.90 -5.75
N ARG A 233 -16.46 -0.91 -6.66
CA ARG A 233 -17.56 -0.01 -7.05
C ARG A 233 -18.28 0.62 -5.85
N GLY A 234 -17.50 1.07 -4.85
CA GLY A 234 -18.03 1.67 -3.63
C GLY A 234 -18.47 0.68 -2.56
N ILE A 235 -18.52 -0.63 -2.84
CA ILE A 235 -18.93 -1.66 -1.89
C ILE A 235 -17.71 -2.21 -1.16
N THR A 236 -17.69 -2.04 0.15
CA THR A 236 -16.61 -2.52 1.02
C THR A 236 -16.86 -3.97 1.44
N SER A 237 -15.84 -4.81 1.32
CA SER A 237 -15.84 -6.18 1.84
C SER A 237 -14.50 -6.54 2.46
N LEU A 238 -14.52 -7.28 3.58
CA LEU A 238 -13.31 -7.82 4.19
C LEU A 238 -13.00 -9.19 3.58
N SER A 239 -11.74 -9.39 3.19
CA SER A 239 -11.26 -10.70 2.74
C SER A 239 -10.70 -11.54 3.89
N TYR A 240 -10.34 -10.91 5.00
CA TYR A 240 -9.87 -11.58 6.21
C TYR A 240 -10.31 -10.82 7.46
N ASP A 241 -10.87 -11.56 8.43
CA ASP A 241 -11.31 -11.04 9.72
C ASP A 241 -10.61 -11.84 10.84
N PRO A 242 -9.62 -11.25 11.53
CA PRO A 242 -8.87 -11.94 12.58
C PRO A 242 -9.74 -12.28 13.80
N GLN A 243 -10.83 -11.55 14.05
CA GLN A 243 -11.77 -11.88 15.14
C GLN A 243 -12.51 -13.19 14.83
N LYS A 244 -13.08 -13.31 13.63
CA LYS A 244 -13.76 -14.54 13.18
C LYS A 244 -12.82 -15.71 13.05
N ALA A 245 -11.55 -15.46 12.70
CA ALA A 245 -10.51 -16.48 12.62
C ALA A 245 -9.93 -16.88 13.98
N HIS A 246 -10.35 -16.25 15.08
CA HIS A 246 -9.79 -16.42 16.44
C HIS A 246 -8.27 -16.20 16.51
N LYS A 247 -7.78 -15.20 15.75
CA LYS A 247 -6.36 -14.82 15.65
C LYS A 247 -6.07 -13.39 16.04
N LYS A 248 -7.11 -12.62 16.48
CA LYS A 248 -6.90 -11.23 16.90
C LYS A 248 -5.93 -11.18 18.07
N ILE A 249 -4.88 -10.38 17.95
CA ILE A 249 -3.88 -10.09 18.97
C ILE A 249 -3.88 -8.61 19.35
N PRO A 250 -3.41 -8.24 20.55
CA PRO A 250 -3.21 -6.82 20.89
C PRO A 250 -2.07 -6.21 20.06
N ILE A 251 -2.15 -4.92 19.79
CA ILE A 251 -1.14 -4.20 19.00
C ILE A 251 0.25 -4.23 19.63
N THR A 252 0.33 -4.37 20.95
CA THR A 252 1.59 -4.46 21.69
C THR A 252 2.40 -5.72 21.33
N GLU A 253 1.75 -6.80 20.93
CA GLU A 253 2.44 -7.99 20.41
C GLU A 253 3.16 -7.68 19.12
N TRP A 254 2.49 -7.00 18.16
CA TRP A 254 3.12 -6.55 16.93
C TRP A 254 4.26 -5.57 17.20
N PHE A 255 4.03 -4.59 18.10
CA PHE A 255 5.06 -3.60 18.45
C PHE A 255 6.30 -4.22 19.07
N SER A 256 6.16 -5.28 19.86
CA SER A 256 7.28 -5.99 20.48
C SER A 256 8.23 -6.68 19.47
N MET A 257 7.72 -6.97 18.27
CA MET A 257 8.49 -7.64 17.22
C MET A 257 9.47 -6.70 16.51
N MET A 258 9.34 -5.37 16.66
CA MET A 258 10.12 -4.39 15.92
C MET A 258 10.89 -3.47 16.86
N GLY A 259 12.18 -3.29 16.63
CA GLY A 259 13.02 -2.38 17.44
C GLY A 259 12.58 -0.92 17.40
N ARG A 260 11.90 -0.48 16.31
CA ARG A 260 11.37 0.90 16.19
C ARG A 260 10.15 1.18 17.08
N THR A 261 9.47 0.14 17.58
CA THR A 261 8.20 0.26 18.34
C THR A 261 8.20 -0.52 19.65
N LYS A 262 9.20 -1.39 19.92
CA LYS A 262 9.23 -2.26 21.11
C LYS A 262 9.09 -1.53 22.45
N HIS A 263 9.49 -0.26 22.54
CA HIS A 263 9.31 0.56 23.73
C HIS A 263 7.83 0.75 24.09
N LEU A 264 6.93 0.77 23.09
CA LEU A 264 5.48 0.86 23.31
C LEU A 264 4.88 -0.38 23.99
N ALA A 265 5.61 -1.49 24.04
CA ALA A 265 5.20 -2.70 24.76
C ALA A 265 5.69 -2.71 26.23
N THR A 266 6.22 -1.60 26.74
CA THR A 266 6.65 -1.46 28.15
C THR A 266 5.62 -0.69 28.98
N GLU A 267 5.65 -0.88 30.31
CA GLU A 267 4.73 -0.16 31.24
C GLU A 267 4.86 1.36 31.15
N GLU A 268 6.06 1.88 30.92
CA GLU A 268 6.32 3.32 30.77
C GLU A 268 5.48 3.97 29.65
N TYR A 269 5.29 3.26 28.54
CA TYR A 269 4.57 3.75 27.37
C TYR A 269 3.16 3.17 27.22
N LYS A 270 2.70 2.44 28.24
CA LYS A 270 1.36 1.84 28.23
C LYS A 270 0.22 2.82 27.88
N PRO A 271 0.18 4.07 28.41
CA PRO A 271 -0.87 5.01 28.05
C PRO A 271 -0.89 5.35 26.54
N VAL A 272 0.26 5.41 25.90
CA VAL A 272 0.40 5.66 24.46
C VAL A 272 -0.05 4.44 23.67
N ALA A 273 0.36 3.25 24.10
CA ALA A 273 -0.04 1.98 23.46
C ALA A 273 -1.57 1.77 23.56
N ASP A 274 -2.18 2.06 24.71
CA ASP A 274 -3.62 1.98 24.94
C ASP A 274 -4.38 2.96 24.02
N GLN A 275 -3.87 4.19 23.82
CA GLN A 275 -4.42 5.16 22.89
C GLN A 275 -4.36 4.66 21.43
N ILE A 276 -3.24 4.04 21.06
CA ILE A 276 -3.07 3.48 19.70
C ILE A 276 -4.02 2.29 19.50
N GLN A 277 -4.12 1.40 20.49
CA GLN A 277 -5.05 0.27 20.46
C GLN A 277 -6.50 0.73 20.28
N ALA A 278 -6.93 1.69 21.08
CA ALA A 278 -8.29 2.24 21.00
C ALA A 278 -8.60 2.83 19.61
N GLU A 279 -7.66 3.52 18.99
CA GLU A 279 -7.86 4.07 17.66
C GLU A 279 -7.85 2.99 16.57
N VAL A 280 -7.00 1.96 16.68
CA VAL A 280 -7.00 0.81 15.78
C VAL A 280 -8.33 0.06 15.85
N ASP A 281 -8.80 -0.22 17.07
CA ASP A 281 -10.10 -0.90 17.28
C ASP A 281 -11.25 -0.06 16.72
N ARG A 282 -11.28 1.24 16.98
CA ARG A 282 -12.30 2.16 16.45
C ARG A 282 -12.33 2.18 14.91
N ARG A 283 -11.16 2.21 14.25
CA ARG A 283 -11.07 2.17 12.78
C ARG A 283 -11.56 0.84 12.24
N TYR A 284 -11.16 -0.26 12.89
CA TYR A 284 -11.56 -1.59 12.47
C TYR A 284 -13.08 -1.82 12.64
N GLU A 285 -13.66 -1.38 13.76
CA GLU A 285 -15.10 -1.44 13.99
C GLU A 285 -15.90 -0.63 12.96
N ARG A 286 -15.42 0.57 12.59
CA ARG A 286 -16.01 1.36 11.50
C ARG A 286 -15.95 0.63 10.17
N LEU A 287 -14.85 -0.05 9.87
CA LEU A 287 -14.71 -0.85 8.65
C LEU A 287 -15.70 -2.02 8.64
N LEU A 288 -15.84 -2.72 9.76
CA LEU A 288 -16.83 -3.80 9.94
C LEU A 288 -18.25 -3.28 9.77
N ALA A 289 -18.60 -2.16 10.43
CA ALA A 289 -19.92 -1.55 10.32
C ALA A 289 -20.23 -1.16 8.86
N ARG A 290 -19.28 -0.53 8.17
CA ARG A 290 -19.45 -0.16 6.75
C ARG A 290 -19.65 -1.40 5.87
N ALA A 291 -18.88 -2.47 6.09
CA ALA A 291 -19.02 -3.69 5.31
C ALA A 291 -20.38 -4.39 5.56
N ALA A 292 -20.98 -4.21 6.72
CA ALA A 292 -22.25 -4.84 7.11
C ALA A 292 -23.50 -4.03 6.72
N ASP A 293 -23.39 -2.71 6.66
CA ASP A 293 -24.52 -1.80 6.47
C ASP A 293 -24.49 -1.12 5.09
N PRO A 294 -25.47 -1.41 4.20
CA PRO A 294 -25.54 -0.78 2.88
C PRO A 294 -25.62 0.75 2.91
N MET A 295 -26.15 1.34 3.99
CA MET A 295 -26.26 2.81 4.12
C MET A 295 -24.92 3.48 4.40
N LEU A 296 -23.93 2.72 4.90
CA LEU A 296 -22.58 3.22 5.17
C LEU A 296 -21.59 2.96 4.02
N GLN A 297 -22.03 2.27 2.96
CA GLN A 297 -21.19 2.04 1.78
C GLN A 297 -20.94 3.36 1.02
N LEU A 298 -19.76 3.46 0.42
CA LEU A 298 -19.47 4.57 -0.48
C LEU A 298 -20.38 4.48 -1.70
N LEU A 299 -21.11 5.56 -1.98
CA LEU A 299 -21.89 5.61 -3.20
C LEU A 299 -20.96 5.72 -4.40
N SER A 300 -21.01 4.73 -5.26
CA SER A 300 -20.36 4.81 -6.56
C SER A 300 -21.30 5.45 -7.57
N PRO A 301 -20.86 6.39 -8.41
CA PRO A 301 -21.64 6.84 -9.53
C PRO A 301 -22.03 5.65 -10.41
N SER A 302 -23.25 5.63 -10.90
CA SER A 302 -23.81 4.56 -11.76
C SER A 302 -23.18 4.47 -13.18
N PHE A 303 -22.06 5.14 -13.39
CA PHE A 303 -21.38 5.24 -14.70
C PHE A 303 -20.34 4.16 -14.95
N TYR A 304 -20.07 3.27 -14.00
CA TYR A 304 -19.11 2.18 -14.16
C TYR A 304 -19.78 0.88 -14.59
#